data_62be7dbe3b2acb8f27e2a18d598370b9
#
_entry.id   62be7dbe3b2acb8f27e2a18d598370b9
#
_cell.length_a   1.000
_cell.length_b   1.000
_cell.length_c   1.000
_cell.angle_alpha   90.00
_cell.angle_beta   90.00
_cell.angle_gamma   90.00
#
_symmetry.space_group_name_H-M   'P 1'
#
loop_
_entity.id
_entity.type
_entity.pdbx_description
1 polymer ?
#
loop_
_entity_poly.entity_id
_entity_poly.type
_entity_poly.pdbx_seq_one_letter_code
_entity_poly.pdbx_strand_id
1 'polypeptide(L)'
;MPVAFAADDLCKRYGRTTALDGVSIHVDEGELVGLLGPNGAGKSTLVKIGCGLVRPTRGSASVCGAPAGSAAARANLGYLAELFRFPGWMTAAELLVMHQGLTGSDGGAGERGRLLELVGLADVADRRVESMSKGMQQRLGIAQALIGAPRMLVLDEPTSALDPAGRRTVRALLEELRAGGTAVLLNSHLLSEVELVCDRVVIIKGGQVVAQGSPDELTSARGIEIETGSGTRRYQGGREDVPGLVAGLVAAGERVYEVRATRSTLEEVYLAAVEGEMG
;
A
#
# COMPACT_ATOMS: atom_id res chain seq x y z
N MET A 1 5.69 1.94 -19.06
CA MET A 1 4.53 2.85 -18.89
C MET A 1 5.03 4.21 -18.43
N PRO A 2 4.26 5.31 -18.58
CA PRO A 2 4.66 6.58 -17.98
C PRO A 2 4.75 6.46 -16.47
N VAL A 3 5.72 7.14 -15.85
CA VAL A 3 5.94 7.11 -14.40
C VAL A 3 5.07 8.18 -13.74
N ALA A 4 4.19 7.78 -12.83
CA ALA A 4 3.34 8.68 -12.04
C ALA A 4 4.07 9.22 -10.81
N PHE A 5 4.94 8.41 -10.19
CA PHE A 5 5.78 8.83 -9.07
C PHE A 5 7.19 8.29 -9.24
N ALA A 6 8.20 9.10 -9.02
CA ALA A 6 9.59 8.66 -8.94
C ALA A 6 10.28 9.28 -7.72
N ALA A 7 11.11 8.46 -7.10
CA ALA A 7 12.06 8.84 -6.06
C ALA A 7 13.43 8.29 -6.48
N ASP A 8 14.43 9.17 -6.58
CA ASP A 8 15.77 8.84 -7.08
C ASP A 8 16.81 9.18 -6.03
N ASP A 9 17.52 8.15 -5.56
CA ASP A 9 18.61 8.23 -4.57
C ASP A 9 18.26 9.11 -3.36
N LEU A 10 17.03 8.94 -2.84
CA LEU A 10 16.53 9.75 -1.74
C LEU A 10 17.27 9.46 -0.45
N CYS A 11 17.92 10.50 0.08
CA CYS A 11 18.47 10.50 1.43
C CYS A 11 17.78 11.56 2.28
N LYS A 12 17.45 11.22 3.51
CA LYS A 12 16.91 12.17 4.49
C LYS A 12 17.51 11.96 5.86
N ARG A 13 18.07 13.04 6.41
CA ARG A 13 18.58 13.06 7.77
C ARG A 13 17.83 14.09 8.62
N TYR A 14 17.52 13.70 9.85
CA TYR A 14 16.99 14.56 10.90
C TYR A 14 18.01 14.61 12.04
N GLY A 15 18.82 15.65 12.06
CA GLY A 15 19.95 15.76 12.98
C GLY A 15 20.92 14.59 12.78
N ARG A 16 21.04 13.71 13.79
CA ARG A 16 21.90 12.52 13.73
C ARG A 16 21.20 11.27 13.15
N THR A 17 19.89 11.28 13.00
CA THR A 17 19.12 10.13 12.53
C THR A 17 19.00 10.15 11.02
N THR A 18 19.43 9.10 10.34
CA THR A 18 19.18 8.88 8.92
C THR A 18 17.85 8.16 8.78
N ALA A 19 16.88 8.80 8.15
CA ALA A 19 15.55 8.24 7.92
C ALA A 19 15.41 7.58 6.55
N LEU A 20 16.15 8.07 5.53
CA LEU A 20 16.27 7.46 4.22
C LEU A 20 17.74 7.50 3.80
N ASP A 21 18.20 6.44 3.14
CA ASP A 21 19.58 6.25 2.73
C ASP A 21 19.64 5.60 1.34
N GLY A 22 19.57 6.45 0.29
CA GLY A 22 19.65 6.00 -1.10
C GLY A 22 18.41 5.29 -1.62
N VAL A 23 17.22 5.66 -1.15
CA VAL A 23 15.97 5.03 -1.60
C VAL A 23 15.63 5.46 -3.03
N SER A 24 15.50 4.48 -3.93
CA SER A 24 15.00 4.68 -5.29
C SER A 24 13.80 3.77 -5.52
N ILE A 25 12.64 4.37 -5.83
CA ILE A 25 11.40 3.68 -6.18
C ILE A 25 10.66 4.46 -7.26
N HIS A 26 9.84 3.79 -8.03
CA HIS A 26 8.89 4.41 -8.95
C HIS A 26 7.51 3.77 -8.80
N VAL A 27 6.50 4.45 -9.27
CA VAL A 27 5.13 3.94 -9.45
C VAL A 27 4.70 4.32 -10.85
N ASP A 28 4.33 3.35 -11.67
CA ASP A 28 3.85 3.57 -13.02
C ASP A 28 2.37 3.98 -13.03
N GLU A 29 1.90 4.61 -14.12
CA GLU A 29 0.47 4.92 -14.29
C GLU A 29 -0.36 3.64 -14.27
N GLY A 30 -1.43 3.64 -13.48
CA GLY A 30 -2.30 2.48 -13.29
C GLY A 30 -1.67 1.35 -12.47
N GLU A 31 -0.52 1.58 -11.79
CA GLU A 31 0.10 0.61 -10.91
C GLU A 31 -0.30 0.83 -9.45
N LEU A 32 -0.60 -0.24 -8.72
CA LEU A 32 -0.75 -0.26 -7.28
C LEU A 32 0.54 -0.79 -6.63
N VAL A 33 1.27 0.08 -5.94
CA VAL A 33 2.50 -0.29 -5.23
C VAL A 33 2.26 -0.27 -3.72
N GLY A 34 2.50 -1.41 -3.07
CA GLY A 34 2.49 -1.54 -1.61
C GLY A 34 3.84 -1.13 -1.01
N LEU A 35 3.83 -0.22 -0.04
CA LEU A 35 5.01 0.20 0.71
C LEU A 35 4.98 -0.40 2.10
N LEU A 36 5.89 -1.34 2.37
CA LEU A 36 5.96 -2.09 3.61
C LEU A 36 7.26 -1.77 4.37
N GLY A 37 7.27 -2.09 5.65
CA GLY A 37 8.44 -1.97 6.52
C GLY A 37 8.05 -1.73 7.97
N PRO A 38 8.95 -1.97 8.92
CA PRO A 38 8.68 -1.75 10.34
C PRO A 38 8.49 -0.26 10.68
N ASN A 39 8.03 0.00 11.89
CA ASN A 39 7.95 1.37 12.39
C ASN A 39 9.34 2.00 12.43
N GLY A 40 9.45 3.23 11.95
CA GLY A 40 10.74 3.92 11.84
C GLY A 40 11.59 3.53 10.61
N ALA A 41 11.13 2.65 9.73
CA ALA A 41 11.86 2.25 8.52
C ALA A 41 12.09 3.37 7.49
N GLY A 42 11.33 4.49 7.58
CA GLY A 42 11.44 5.61 6.65
C GLY A 42 10.22 5.81 5.75
N LYS A 43 9.22 4.92 5.79
CA LYS A 43 8.01 4.97 4.93
C LYS A 43 7.31 6.34 4.94
N SER A 44 6.92 6.82 6.13
CA SER A 44 6.26 8.14 6.26
C SER A 44 7.16 9.30 5.84
N THR A 45 8.48 9.15 5.92
CA THR A 45 9.43 10.16 5.41
C THR A 45 9.43 10.18 3.89
N LEU A 46 9.45 9.01 3.25
CA LEU A 46 9.34 8.86 1.80
C LEU A 46 8.03 9.46 1.28
N VAL A 47 6.90 9.08 1.89
CA VAL A 47 5.57 9.63 1.57
C VAL A 47 5.56 11.16 1.70
N LYS A 48 6.05 11.70 2.82
CA LYS A 48 6.10 13.17 3.03
C LYS A 48 6.98 13.89 2.02
N ILE A 49 8.08 13.28 1.55
CA ILE A 49 8.92 13.84 0.49
C ILE A 49 8.15 13.82 -0.83
N GLY A 50 7.50 12.70 -1.19
CA GLY A 50 6.67 12.58 -2.40
C GLY A 50 5.52 13.59 -2.43
N CYS A 51 4.89 13.85 -1.30
CA CYS A 51 3.85 14.88 -1.16
C CYS A 51 4.40 16.32 -1.10
N GLY A 52 5.74 16.51 -1.13
CA GLY A 52 6.36 17.82 -1.03
C GLY A 52 6.28 18.48 0.35
N LEU A 53 5.90 17.73 1.39
CA LEU A 53 5.80 18.20 2.78
C LEU A 53 7.15 18.29 3.47
N VAL A 54 8.13 17.51 2.99
CA VAL A 54 9.50 17.46 3.52
C VAL A 54 10.49 17.49 2.36
N ARG A 55 11.54 18.29 2.46
CA ARG A 55 12.62 18.28 1.47
C ARG A 55 13.62 17.15 1.76
N PRO A 56 14.08 16.41 0.75
CA PRO A 56 15.17 15.46 0.92
C PRO A 56 16.49 16.18 1.28
N THR A 57 17.42 15.46 1.88
CA THR A 57 18.79 15.95 2.11
C THR A 57 19.63 15.79 0.83
N ARG A 58 19.37 14.68 0.07
CA ARG A 58 19.96 14.38 -1.24
C ARG A 58 18.92 13.59 -2.06
N GLY A 59 19.13 13.57 -3.38
CA GLY A 59 18.22 12.92 -4.31
C GLY A 59 17.03 13.80 -4.68
N SER A 60 16.12 13.26 -5.45
CA SER A 60 14.94 13.95 -5.95
C SER A 60 13.69 13.08 -5.92
N ALA A 61 12.52 13.75 -5.88
CA ALA A 61 11.25 13.08 -6.09
C ALA A 61 10.39 13.89 -7.06
N SER A 62 9.59 13.20 -7.85
CA SER A 62 8.69 13.81 -8.82
C SER A 62 7.34 13.10 -8.86
N VAL A 63 6.30 13.84 -9.24
CA VAL A 63 4.94 13.34 -9.50
C VAL A 63 4.56 13.74 -10.92
N CYS A 64 4.24 12.77 -11.77
CA CYS A 64 3.93 12.98 -13.19
C CYS A 64 4.98 13.85 -13.89
N GLY A 65 6.27 13.60 -13.59
CA GLY A 65 7.40 14.34 -14.15
C GLY A 65 7.65 15.74 -13.54
N ALA A 66 6.76 16.24 -12.68
CA ALA A 66 6.94 17.52 -12.00
C ALA A 66 7.63 17.32 -10.63
N PRO A 67 8.59 18.21 -10.22
CA PRO A 67 9.25 18.09 -8.93
C PRO A 67 8.25 18.06 -7.76
N ALA A 68 8.44 17.13 -6.82
CA ALA A 68 7.58 16.97 -5.64
C ALA A 68 7.43 18.31 -4.89
N GLY A 69 6.19 18.64 -4.51
CA GLY A 69 5.84 19.91 -3.86
C GLY A 69 5.65 21.11 -4.80
N SER A 70 5.91 20.98 -6.12
CA SER A 70 5.52 22.01 -7.10
C SER A 70 4.01 22.08 -7.27
N ALA A 71 3.48 23.19 -7.81
CA ALA A 71 2.05 23.31 -8.10
C ALA A 71 1.57 22.24 -9.08
N ALA A 72 2.37 21.94 -10.12
CA ALA A 72 2.06 20.91 -11.10
C ALA A 72 2.05 19.49 -10.48
N ALA A 73 2.97 19.18 -9.56
CA ALA A 73 2.96 17.91 -8.83
C ALA A 73 1.73 17.80 -7.93
N ARG A 74 1.39 18.84 -7.18
CA ARG A 74 0.21 18.85 -6.30
C ARG A 74 -1.11 18.71 -7.06
N ALA A 75 -1.23 19.29 -8.25
CA ALA A 75 -2.43 19.16 -9.09
C ALA A 75 -2.67 17.70 -9.56
N ASN A 76 -1.64 16.86 -9.55
CA ASN A 76 -1.73 15.46 -9.96
C ASN A 76 -1.66 14.47 -8.79
N LEU A 77 -1.64 14.96 -7.53
CA LEU A 77 -1.45 14.14 -6.34
C LEU A 77 -2.63 14.24 -5.40
N GLY A 78 -3.24 13.10 -5.10
CA GLY A 78 -4.14 12.93 -3.96
C GLY A 78 -3.40 12.31 -2.78
N TYR A 79 -3.70 12.75 -1.57
CA TYR A 79 -3.06 12.22 -0.37
C TYR A 79 -4.06 12.03 0.77
N LEU A 80 -4.09 10.83 1.31
CA LEU A 80 -4.73 10.50 2.58
C LEU A 80 -3.65 10.18 3.62
N ALA A 81 -3.52 11.02 4.64
CA ALA A 81 -2.59 10.78 5.74
C ALA A 81 -3.16 9.76 6.73
N GLU A 82 -2.29 8.99 7.41
CA GLU A 82 -2.67 8.06 8.49
C GLU A 82 -3.50 8.76 9.58
N LEU A 83 -3.02 9.91 10.04
CA LEU A 83 -3.69 10.72 11.06
C LEU A 83 -4.27 11.98 10.40
N PHE A 84 -5.50 11.89 9.96
CA PHE A 84 -6.25 13.04 9.49
C PHE A 84 -7.38 13.40 10.46
N ARG A 85 -7.78 14.66 10.46
CA ARG A 85 -8.95 15.14 11.19
C ARG A 85 -9.71 16.11 10.33
N PHE A 86 -10.99 15.86 10.19
CA PHE A 86 -11.91 16.78 9.55
C PHE A 86 -12.63 17.65 10.56
N PRO A 87 -13.07 18.87 10.18
CA PRO A 87 -13.96 19.66 11.00
C PRO A 87 -15.26 18.88 11.27
N GLY A 88 -15.49 18.50 12.53
CA GLY A 88 -16.61 17.63 12.91
C GLY A 88 -17.98 18.22 12.62
N TRP A 89 -18.08 19.56 12.62
CA TRP A 89 -19.30 20.33 12.37
C TRP A 89 -19.71 20.38 10.89
N MET A 90 -18.81 20.09 9.96
CA MET A 90 -19.12 20.02 8.52
C MET A 90 -19.84 18.71 8.18
N THR A 91 -20.68 18.75 7.16
CA THR A 91 -21.20 17.56 6.50
C THR A 91 -20.17 16.98 5.53
N ALA A 92 -20.37 15.72 5.07
CA ALA A 92 -19.50 15.13 4.05
C ALA A 92 -19.51 15.97 2.76
N ALA A 93 -20.69 16.42 2.33
CA ALA A 93 -20.81 17.25 1.13
C ALA A 93 -20.07 18.59 1.28
N GLU A 94 -20.21 19.28 2.40
CA GLU A 94 -19.51 20.54 2.68
C GLU A 94 -18.00 20.36 2.72
N LEU A 95 -17.52 19.27 3.30
CA LEU A 95 -16.09 18.93 3.34
C LEU A 95 -15.53 18.80 1.90
N LEU A 96 -16.24 18.10 1.01
CA LEU A 96 -15.80 17.97 -0.38
C LEU A 96 -15.86 19.29 -1.14
N VAL A 97 -16.86 20.16 -0.86
CA VAL A 97 -16.90 21.54 -1.42
C VAL A 97 -15.66 22.33 -0.98
N MET A 98 -15.31 22.27 0.29
CA MET A 98 -14.12 22.95 0.82
C MET A 98 -12.85 22.46 0.10
N HIS A 99 -12.70 21.16 -0.06
CA HIS A 99 -11.53 20.57 -0.73
C HIS A 99 -11.47 20.90 -2.23
N GLN A 100 -12.61 20.94 -2.93
CA GLN A 100 -12.65 21.43 -4.32
C GLN A 100 -12.13 22.88 -4.42
N GLY A 101 -12.54 23.75 -3.48
CA GLY A 101 -12.02 25.12 -3.42
C GLY A 101 -10.51 25.19 -3.17
N LEU A 102 -9.95 24.28 -2.34
CA LEU A 102 -8.52 24.23 -2.05
C LEU A 102 -7.68 23.68 -3.22
N THR A 103 -8.20 22.70 -3.94
CA THR A 103 -7.51 22.09 -5.10
C THR A 103 -7.70 22.88 -6.39
N GLY A 104 -8.71 23.75 -6.44
CA GLY A 104 -9.10 24.45 -7.67
C GLY A 104 -9.84 23.53 -8.67
N SER A 105 -10.40 22.39 -8.18
CA SER A 105 -11.22 21.52 -9.04
C SER A 105 -12.50 22.23 -9.46
N ASP A 106 -12.80 22.17 -10.75
CA ASP A 106 -14.03 22.70 -11.38
C ASP A 106 -15.12 21.61 -11.58
N GLY A 107 -14.89 20.40 -11.07
CA GLY A 107 -15.78 19.24 -11.21
C GLY A 107 -17.15 19.40 -10.54
N GLY A 108 -17.32 20.38 -9.68
CA GLY A 108 -18.60 20.81 -9.12
C GLY A 108 -19.36 19.72 -8.36
N ALA A 109 -20.70 19.82 -8.38
CA ALA A 109 -21.58 18.87 -7.68
C ALA A 109 -21.50 17.46 -8.29
N GLY A 110 -21.26 17.34 -9.59
CA GLY A 110 -21.17 16.06 -10.28
C GLY A 110 -19.97 15.23 -9.79
N GLU A 111 -18.80 15.84 -9.61
CA GLU A 111 -17.63 15.18 -9.06
C GLU A 111 -17.89 14.70 -7.63
N ARG A 112 -18.40 15.59 -6.78
CA ARG A 112 -18.69 15.25 -5.37
C ARG A 112 -19.68 14.10 -5.25
N GLY A 113 -20.76 14.12 -6.04
CA GLY A 113 -21.75 13.04 -6.06
C GLY A 113 -21.12 11.70 -6.42
N ARG A 114 -20.35 11.64 -7.52
CA ARG A 114 -19.64 10.43 -7.94
C ARG A 114 -18.67 9.93 -6.89
N LEU A 115 -17.91 10.84 -6.23
CA LEU A 115 -16.96 10.44 -5.18
C LEU A 115 -17.66 9.90 -3.96
N LEU A 116 -18.80 10.48 -3.55
CA LEU A 116 -19.59 9.95 -2.42
C LEU A 116 -20.22 8.59 -2.75
N GLU A 117 -20.70 8.39 -3.97
CA GLU A 117 -21.18 7.09 -4.47
C GLU A 117 -20.05 6.05 -4.45
N LEU A 118 -18.89 6.40 -5.00
CA LEU A 118 -17.71 5.55 -5.11
C LEU A 118 -17.24 5.02 -3.74
N VAL A 119 -17.32 5.86 -2.69
CA VAL A 119 -16.93 5.45 -1.33
C VAL A 119 -18.12 4.96 -0.49
N GLY A 120 -19.32 4.81 -1.07
CA GLY A 120 -20.53 4.35 -0.41
C GLY A 120 -21.00 5.26 0.72
N LEU A 121 -21.00 6.57 0.48
CA LEU A 121 -21.45 7.62 1.41
C LEU A 121 -22.53 8.54 0.82
N ALA A 122 -23.08 8.24 -0.36
CA ALA A 122 -24.07 9.08 -1.04
C ALA A 122 -25.30 9.33 -0.14
N ASP A 123 -25.84 8.29 0.50
CA ASP A 123 -27.05 8.38 1.36
C ASP A 123 -26.83 9.18 2.65
N VAL A 124 -25.59 9.51 2.97
CA VAL A 124 -25.19 10.21 4.21
C VAL A 124 -24.40 11.49 3.91
N ALA A 125 -24.53 12.02 2.70
CA ALA A 125 -23.82 13.23 2.24
C ALA A 125 -24.02 14.44 3.17
N ASP A 126 -25.22 14.60 3.72
CA ASP A 126 -25.60 15.69 4.63
C ASP A 126 -25.33 15.37 6.11
N ARG A 127 -24.75 14.20 6.41
CA ARG A 127 -24.41 13.82 7.77
C ARG A 127 -23.15 14.55 8.23
N ARG A 128 -23.16 15.08 9.46
CA ARG A 128 -21.99 15.71 10.07
C ARG A 128 -20.88 14.69 10.33
N VAL A 129 -19.64 15.09 10.07
CA VAL A 129 -18.46 14.23 10.22
C VAL A 129 -18.31 13.71 11.65
N GLU A 130 -18.59 14.51 12.67
CA GLU A 130 -18.52 14.09 14.08
C GLU A 130 -19.48 12.94 14.42
N SER A 131 -20.58 12.79 13.66
CA SER A 131 -21.56 11.70 13.84
C SER A 131 -21.27 10.46 12.98
N MET A 132 -20.23 10.50 12.15
CA MET A 132 -19.79 9.37 11.32
C MET A 132 -18.93 8.39 12.11
N SER A 133 -19.05 7.09 11.80
CA SER A 133 -18.10 6.11 12.30
C SER A 133 -16.67 6.39 11.76
N LYS A 134 -15.65 5.87 12.44
CA LYS A 134 -14.25 5.98 11.96
C LYS A 134 -14.11 5.44 10.54
N GLY A 135 -14.75 4.32 10.22
CA GLY A 135 -14.74 3.75 8.87
C GLY A 135 -15.42 4.64 7.82
N MET A 136 -16.51 5.36 8.18
CA MET A 136 -17.11 6.35 7.28
C MET A 136 -16.17 7.54 7.06
N GLN A 137 -15.55 8.05 8.12
CA GLN A 137 -14.57 9.14 8.02
C GLN A 137 -13.36 8.73 7.16
N GLN A 138 -12.89 7.48 7.29
CA GLN A 138 -11.80 6.94 6.47
C GLN A 138 -12.17 6.94 4.97
N ARG A 139 -13.36 6.43 4.63
CA ARG A 139 -13.85 6.43 3.25
C ARG A 139 -14.07 7.85 2.71
N LEU A 140 -14.55 8.77 3.54
CA LEU A 140 -14.64 10.19 3.18
C LEU A 140 -13.25 10.80 2.93
N GLY A 141 -12.22 10.38 3.69
CA GLY A 141 -10.83 10.77 3.46
C GLY A 141 -10.30 10.31 2.10
N ILE A 142 -10.67 9.12 1.67
CA ILE A 142 -10.32 8.64 0.32
C ILE A 142 -11.05 9.50 -0.74
N ALA A 143 -12.36 9.79 -0.57
CA ALA A 143 -13.09 10.66 -1.49
C ALA A 143 -12.45 12.05 -1.60
N GLN A 144 -12.04 12.63 -0.47
CA GLN A 144 -11.33 13.91 -0.43
C GLN A 144 -10.00 13.84 -1.21
N ALA A 145 -9.22 12.76 -1.06
CA ALA A 145 -7.96 12.60 -1.77
C ALA A 145 -8.13 12.43 -3.30
N LEU A 146 -9.32 12.05 -3.75
CA LEU A 146 -9.66 11.87 -5.17
C LEU A 146 -10.21 13.13 -5.83
N ILE A 147 -10.44 14.22 -5.11
CA ILE A 147 -10.91 15.49 -5.69
C ILE A 147 -9.87 16.01 -6.68
N GLY A 148 -10.33 16.46 -7.84
CA GLY A 148 -9.49 16.94 -8.93
C GLY A 148 -8.95 15.82 -9.82
N ALA A 149 -9.43 14.59 -9.65
CA ALA A 149 -9.03 13.42 -10.44
C ALA A 149 -7.50 13.24 -10.55
N PRO A 150 -6.78 13.10 -9.41
CA PRO A 150 -5.33 13.00 -9.41
C PRO A 150 -4.88 11.75 -10.17
N ARG A 151 -3.75 11.85 -10.90
CA ARG A 151 -3.11 10.70 -11.57
C ARG A 151 -2.31 9.82 -10.62
N MET A 152 -1.92 10.36 -9.48
CA MET A 152 -1.19 9.67 -8.41
C MET A 152 -1.93 9.81 -7.09
N LEU A 153 -2.18 8.71 -6.41
CA LEU A 153 -2.82 8.66 -5.11
C LEU A 153 -1.86 8.05 -4.08
N VAL A 154 -1.65 8.71 -2.97
CA VAL A 154 -0.89 8.19 -1.83
C VAL A 154 -1.85 7.96 -0.68
N LEU A 155 -1.95 6.73 -0.22
CA LEU A 155 -2.83 6.32 0.87
C LEU A 155 -2.01 5.77 2.03
N ASP A 156 -2.08 6.44 3.17
CA ASP A 156 -1.38 6.05 4.39
C ASP A 156 -2.38 5.40 5.35
N GLU A 157 -2.30 4.07 5.50
CA GLU A 157 -3.17 3.23 6.33
C GLU A 157 -4.68 3.35 6.03
N PRO A 158 -5.12 3.26 4.75
CA PRO A 158 -6.52 3.55 4.39
C PRO A 158 -7.53 2.54 4.94
N THR A 159 -7.09 1.36 5.37
CA THR A 159 -7.96 0.27 5.83
C THR A 159 -7.85 -0.03 7.34
N SER A 160 -7.00 0.69 8.08
CA SER A 160 -6.70 0.41 9.50
C SER A 160 -7.92 0.51 10.43
N ALA A 161 -8.85 1.42 10.12
CA ALA A 161 -10.06 1.67 10.92
C ALA A 161 -11.31 0.96 10.37
N LEU A 162 -11.17 0.05 9.40
CA LEU A 162 -12.28 -0.59 8.71
C LEU A 162 -12.54 -2.02 9.20
N ASP A 163 -13.81 -2.36 9.26
CA ASP A 163 -14.25 -3.75 9.39
C ASP A 163 -14.01 -4.54 8.08
N PRO A 164 -14.17 -5.86 8.07
CA PRO A 164 -13.95 -6.67 6.87
C PRO A 164 -14.81 -6.25 5.66
N ALA A 165 -16.03 -5.73 5.88
CA ALA A 165 -16.88 -5.25 4.81
C ALA A 165 -16.33 -3.93 4.22
N GLY A 166 -15.94 -3.00 5.08
CA GLY A 166 -15.29 -1.74 4.68
C GLY A 166 -13.97 -1.95 3.90
N ARG A 167 -13.17 -2.94 4.32
CA ARG A 167 -11.94 -3.31 3.59
C ARG A 167 -12.25 -3.80 2.17
N ARG A 168 -13.28 -4.65 2.00
CA ARG A 168 -13.71 -5.08 0.65
C ARG A 168 -14.14 -3.91 -0.22
N THR A 169 -14.87 -2.93 0.35
CA THR A 169 -15.27 -1.73 -0.38
C THR A 169 -14.05 -0.92 -0.85
N VAL A 170 -13.05 -0.72 0.03
CA VAL A 170 -11.82 0.01 -0.34
C VAL A 170 -11.01 -0.77 -1.38
N ARG A 171 -10.96 -2.11 -1.28
CA ARG A 171 -10.28 -2.93 -2.28
C ARG A 171 -10.90 -2.77 -3.66
N ALA A 172 -12.24 -2.92 -3.78
CA ALA A 172 -12.94 -2.73 -5.04
C ALA A 172 -12.71 -1.33 -5.62
N LEU A 173 -12.69 -0.30 -4.75
CA LEU A 173 -12.34 1.05 -5.14
C LEU A 173 -10.91 1.16 -5.71
N LEU A 174 -9.92 0.55 -5.06
CA LEU A 174 -8.53 0.57 -5.55
C LEU A 174 -8.40 -0.14 -6.91
N GLU A 175 -9.11 -1.24 -7.11
CA GLU A 175 -9.18 -1.95 -8.40
C GLU A 175 -9.81 -1.08 -9.50
N GLU A 176 -10.89 -0.35 -9.19
CA GLU A 176 -11.54 0.59 -10.12
C GLU A 176 -10.61 1.75 -10.48
N LEU A 177 -9.93 2.36 -9.50
CA LEU A 177 -8.95 3.42 -9.73
C LEU A 177 -7.79 2.96 -10.62
N ARG A 178 -7.27 1.77 -10.37
CA ARG A 178 -6.23 1.14 -11.19
C ARG A 178 -6.71 0.95 -12.62
N ALA A 179 -7.90 0.38 -12.82
CA ALA A 179 -8.49 0.19 -14.13
C ALA A 179 -8.71 1.53 -14.87
N GLY A 180 -8.96 2.61 -14.11
CA GLY A 180 -9.05 3.99 -14.62
C GLY A 180 -7.69 4.65 -14.89
N GLY A 181 -6.56 3.97 -14.66
CA GLY A 181 -5.22 4.49 -14.90
C GLY A 181 -4.62 5.31 -13.75
N THR A 182 -5.28 5.41 -12.61
CA THR A 182 -4.74 6.09 -11.42
C THR A 182 -3.66 5.23 -10.78
N ALA A 183 -2.47 5.79 -10.59
CA ALA A 183 -1.37 5.16 -9.86
C ALA A 183 -1.60 5.29 -8.35
N VAL A 184 -1.28 4.25 -7.59
CA VAL A 184 -1.48 4.26 -6.13
C VAL A 184 -0.23 3.79 -5.40
N LEU A 185 0.24 4.56 -4.43
CA LEU A 185 1.19 4.14 -3.41
C LEU A 185 0.44 3.90 -2.10
N LEU A 186 0.35 2.62 -1.72
CA LEU A 186 -0.38 2.16 -0.55
C LEU A 186 0.60 1.85 0.58
N ASN A 187 0.67 2.67 1.62
CA ASN A 187 1.34 2.31 2.86
C ASN A 187 0.35 1.59 3.77
N SER A 188 0.61 0.32 4.07
CA SER A 188 -0.24 -0.48 4.96
C SER A 188 0.59 -1.48 5.75
N HIS A 189 0.16 -1.77 6.98
CA HIS A 189 0.70 -2.86 7.80
C HIS A 189 -0.08 -4.18 7.64
N LEU A 190 -1.19 -4.17 6.91
CA LEU A 190 -2.01 -5.35 6.63
C LEU A 190 -1.49 -6.08 5.39
N LEU A 191 -0.50 -6.95 5.59
CA LEU A 191 0.19 -7.66 4.52
C LEU A 191 -0.76 -8.44 3.61
N SER A 192 -1.78 -9.08 4.17
CA SER A 192 -2.80 -9.80 3.41
C SER A 192 -3.62 -8.91 2.46
N GLU A 193 -3.87 -7.65 2.83
CA GLU A 193 -4.54 -6.71 1.94
C GLU A 193 -3.62 -6.26 0.80
N VAL A 194 -2.34 -5.99 1.13
CA VAL A 194 -1.32 -5.63 0.14
C VAL A 194 -1.11 -6.74 -0.88
N GLU A 195 -1.02 -8.00 -0.41
CA GLU A 195 -0.86 -9.19 -1.27
C GLU A 195 -2.02 -9.36 -2.26
N LEU A 196 -3.24 -8.96 -1.87
CA LEU A 196 -4.44 -9.11 -2.69
C LEU A 196 -4.62 -8.01 -3.75
N VAL A 197 -4.11 -6.79 -3.51
CA VAL A 197 -4.45 -5.64 -4.37
C VAL A 197 -3.26 -5.05 -5.10
N CYS A 198 -2.03 -5.21 -4.59
CA CYS A 198 -0.86 -4.55 -5.15
C CYS A 198 -0.25 -5.35 -6.30
N ASP A 199 0.10 -4.65 -7.37
CA ASP A 199 0.86 -5.23 -8.50
C ASP A 199 2.32 -5.46 -8.11
N ARG A 200 2.85 -4.58 -7.26
CA ARG A 200 4.23 -4.63 -6.75
C ARG A 200 4.30 -4.20 -5.30
N VAL A 201 5.26 -4.75 -4.59
CA VAL A 201 5.56 -4.44 -3.18
C VAL A 201 6.98 -3.95 -3.06
N VAL A 202 7.19 -2.95 -2.22
CA VAL A 202 8.50 -2.42 -1.84
C VAL A 202 8.63 -2.51 -0.33
N ILE A 203 9.65 -3.23 0.16
CA ILE A 203 9.94 -3.37 1.59
C ILE A 203 11.12 -2.47 1.96
N ILE A 204 10.89 -1.57 2.92
CA ILE A 204 11.91 -0.65 3.44
C ILE A 204 12.29 -1.06 4.87
N LYS A 205 13.61 -1.13 5.13
CA LYS A 205 14.19 -1.35 6.45
C LYS A 205 15.37 -0.40 6.65
N GLY A 206 15.43 0.28 7.80
CA GLY A 206 16.55 1.17 8.13
C GLY A 206 16.81 2.28 7.10
N GLY A 207 15.76 2.73 6.41
CA GLY A 207 15.87 3.78 5.38
C GLY A 207 16.34 3.27 4.01
N GLN A 208 16.45 1.98 3.77
CA GLN A 208 16.86 1.37 2.50
C GLN A 208 15.79 0.41 1.98
N VAL A 209 15.70 0.24 0.65
CA VAL A 209 14.88 -0.80 0.03
C VAL A 209 15.62 -2.13 0.17
N VAL A 210 14.99 -3.09 0.87
CA VAL A 210 15.58 -4.42 1.11
C VAL A 210 14.98 -5.51 0.24
N ALA A 211 13.76 -5.31 -0.27
CA ALA A 211 13.12 -6.19 -1.26
C ALA A 211 12.11 -5.41 -2.08
N GLN A 212 11.93 -5.80 -3.35
CA GLN A 212 10.85 -5.31 -4.20
C GLN A 212 10.54 -6.34 -5.28
N GLY A 213 9.28 -6.43 -5.67
CA GLY A 213 8.79 -7.34 -6.70
C GLY A 213 7.28 -7.47 -6.64
N SER A 214 6.68 -8.20 -7.57
CA SER A 214 5.27 -8.58 -7.44
C SER A 214 5.07 -9.50 -6.23
N PRO A 215 3.87 -9.54 -5.62
CA PRO A 215 3.59 -10.49 -4.54
C PRO A 215 3.94 -11.93 -4.93
N ASP A 216 3.60 -12.35 -6.15
CA ASP A 216 3.91 -13.70 -6.67
C ASP A 216 5.42 -13.96 -6.79
N GLU A 217 6.22 -12.98 -7.24
CA GLU A 217 7.69 -13.11 -7.31
C GLU A 217 8.29 -13.21 -5.90
N LEU A 218 7.85 -12.36 -4.98
CA LEU A 218 8.36 -12.34 -3.61
C LEU A 218 7.99 -13.61 -2.83
N THR A 219 6.78 -14.15 -3.06
CA THR A 219 6.28 -15.38 -2.41
C THR A 219 6.64 -16.66 -3.16
N SER A 220 7.46 -16.58 -4.20
CA SER A 220 7.84 -17.73 -5.07
C SER A 220 8.73 -18.76 -4.39
N ALA A 221 9.25 -18.50 -3.18
CA ALA A 221 9.96 -19.50 -2.41
C ALA A 221 9.06 -20.73 -2.19
N ARG A 222 9.40 -21.84 -2.88
CA ARG A 222 8.63 -23.07 -2.88
C ARG A 222 8.97 -23.87 -1.64
N GLY A 223 7.97 -24.17 -0.82
CA GLY A 223 8.07 -25.11 0.28
C GLY A 223 7.20 -26.34 0.03
N ILE A 224 7.55 -27.43 0.68
CA ILE A 224 6.77 -28.66 0.70
C ILE A 224 6.44 -28.94 2.17
N GLU A 225 5.14 -28.95 2.49
CA GLU A 225 4.67 -29.38 3.79
C GLU A 225 4.19 -30.80 3.70
N ILE A 226 4.73 -31.66 4.58
CA ILE A 226 4.41 -33.09 4.62
C ILE A 226 3.87 -33.41 6.02
N GLU A 227 2.61 -33.86 6.07
CA GLU A 227 1.99 -34.38 7.27
C GLU A 227 2.32 -35.86 7.42
N THR A 228 2.95 -36.21 8.55
CA THR A 228 3.34 -37.58 8.88
C THR A 228 2.72 -38.02 10.19
N GLY A 229 2.87 -39.29 10.54
CA GLY A 229 2.43 -39.83 11.83
C GLY A 229 3.12 -39.19 13.05
N SER A 230 4.25 -38.52 12.85
CA SER A 230 5.01 -37.80 13.90
C SER A 230 4.76 -36.29 13.89
N GLY A 231 3.91 -35.77 12.98
CA GLY A 231 3.56 -34.36 12.85
C GLY A 231 3.87 -33.78 11.47
N THR A 232 3.65 -32.46 11.33
CA THR A 232 3.86 -31.74 10.08
C THR A 232 5.31 -31.24 10.01
N ARG A 233 5.96 -31.47 8.86
CA ARG A 233 7.32 -31.00 8.58
C ARG A 233 7.33 -30.16 7.31
N ARG A 234 8.14 -29.09 7.30
CA ARG A 234 8.35 -28.23 6.16
C ARG A 234 9.75 -28.47 5.57
N TYR A 235 9.78 -28.56 4.24
CA TYR A 235 11.00 -28.72 3.45
C TYR A 235 11.07 -27.58 2.43
N GLN A 236 12.29 -27.11 2.15
CA GLN A 236 12.52 -26.23 1.00
C GLN A 236 12.62 -27.10 -0.26
N GLY A 237 11.98 -26.65 -1.34
CA GLY A 237 12.00 -27.36 -2.62
C GLY A 237 10.72 -27.18 -3.40
N GLY A 238 10.73 -27.69 -4.65
CA GLY A 238 9.62 -27.64 -5.57
C GLY A 238 8.85 -28.97 -5.66
N ARG A 239 7.85 -28.99 -6.53
CA ARG A 239 7.06 -30.20 -6.79
C ARG A 239 7.91 -31.39 -7.26
N GLU A 240 9.02 -31.10 -7.91
CA GLU A 240 10.03 -32.07 -8.38
C GLU A 240 10.73 -32.83 -7.23
N ASP A 241 10.85 -32.22 -6.06
CA ASP A 241 11.52 -32.80 -4.89
C ASP A 241 10.59 -33.71 -4.07
N VAL A 242 9.27 -33.57 -4.24
CA VAL A 242 8.25 -34.32 -3.49
C VAL A 242 8.48 -35.83 -3.52
N PRO A 243 8.72 -36.49 -4.68
CA PRO A 243 8.91 -37.94 -4.72
C PRO A 243 10.09 -38.41 -3.88
N GLY A 244 11.21 -37.67 -3.90
CA GLY A 244 12.40 -37.97 -3.12
C GLY A 244 12.19 -37.82 -1.60
N LEU A 245 11.53 -36.74 -1.21
CA LEU A 245 11.20 -36.46 0.19
C LEU A 245 10.25 -37.52 0.78
N VAL A 246 9.19 -37.86 0.03
CA VAL A 246 8.22 -38.89 0.45
C VAL A 246 8.90 -40.26 0.55
N ALA A 247 9.70 -40.65 -0.44
CA ALA A 247 10.44 -41.91 -0.42
C ALA A 247 11.39 -41.99 0.81
N GLY A 248 12.08 -40.90 1.12
CA GLY A 248 12.97 -40.81 2.31
C GLY A 248 12.20 -40.97 3.61
N LEU A 249 11.05 -40.33 3.76
CA LEU A 249 10.21 -40.43 4.96
C LEU A 249 9.64 -41.82 5.14
N VAL A 250 9.14 -42.44 4.05
CA VAL A 250 8.60 -43.81 4.09
C VAL A 250 9.70 -44.81 4.40
N ALA A 251 10.91 -44.65 3.84
CA ALA A 251 12.06 -45.51 4.16
C ALA A 251 12.50 -45.39 5.64
N ALA A 252 12.28 -44.19 6.24
CA ALA A 252 12.50 -43.97 7.68
C ALA A 252 11.36 -44.50 8.56
N GLY A 253 10.37 -45.17 8.02
CA GLY A 253 9.24 -45.74 8.75
C GLY A 253 8.12 -44.76 9.09
N GLU A 254 8.16 -43.57 8.54
CA GLU A 254 7.10 -42.55 8.73
C GLU A 254 5.89 -42.85 7.81
N ARG A 255 4.71 -42.62 8.34
CA ARG A 255 3.47 -42.65 7.55
C ARG A 255 3.17 -41.27 7.03
N VAL A 256 3.17 -41.10 5.70
CA VAL A 256 2.82 -39.84 5.05
C VAL A 256 1.32 -39.80 4.85
N TYR A 257 0.64 -38.78 5.37
CA TYR A 257 -0.80 -38.60 5.25
C TYR A 257 -1.17 -37.56 4.19
N GLU A 258 -0.39 -36.48 4.11
CA GLU A 258 -0.65 -35.42 3.17
C GLU A 258 0.66 -34.77 2.71
N VAL A 259 0.69 -34.32 1.46
CA VAL A 259 1.80 -33.51 0.89
C VAL A 259 1.17 -32.29 0.24
N ARG A 260 1.53 -31.12 0.72
CA ARG A 260 1.12 -29.83 0.17
C ARG A 260 2.33 -29.06 -0.33
N ALA A 261 2.24 -28.57 -1.56
CA ALA A 261 3.16 -27.52 -1.99
C ALA A 261 2.73 -26.22 -1.31
N THR A 262 3.63 -25.60 -0.56
CA THR A 262 3.38 -24.30 0.08
C THR A 262 4.18 -23.24 -0.66
N ARG A 263 3.58 -22.06 -0.78
CA ARG A 263 4.30 -20.83 -1.13
C ARG A 263 4.57 -20.09 0.16
N SER A 264 5.68 -19.37 0.22
CA SER A 264 5.88 -18.42 1.30
C SER A 264 4.76 -17.37 1.25
N THR A 265 4.25 -16.98 2.38
CA THR A 265 3.33 -15.84 2.46
C THR A 265 4.13 -14.53 2.38
N LEU A 266 3.50 -13.45 1.98
CA LEU A 266 4.14 -12.13 2.01
C LEU A 266 4.59 -11.77 3.46
N GLU A 267 3.93 -12.31 4.47
CA GLU A 267 4.31 -12.15 5.87
C GLU A 267 5.64 -12.83 6.20
N GLU A 268 5.86 -14.06 5.72
CA GLU A 268 7.14 -14.77 5.90
C GLU A 268 8.28 -14.05 5.17
N VAL A 269 8.03 -13.57 3.94
CA VAL A 269 9.01 -12.78 3.18
C VAL A 269 9.33 -11.46 3.91
N TYR A 270 8.30 -10.79 4.40
CA TYR A 270 8.46 -9.55 5.15
C TYR A 270 9.29 -9.77 6.43
N LEU A 271 9.00 -10.81 7.20
CA LEU A 271 9.75 -11.15 8.41
C LEU A 271 11.21 -11.46 8.09
N ALA A 272 11.48 -12.28 7.08
CA ALA A 272 12.83 -12.59 6.63
C ALA A 272 13.61 -11.34 6.21
N ALA A 273 12.97 -10.43 5.46
CA ALA A 273 13.56 -9.16 5.05
C ALA A 273 13.86 -8.24 6.24
N VAL A 274 12.97 -8.23 7.24
CA VAL A 274 13.09 -7.37 8.41
C VAL A 274 14.04 -7.95 9.45
N GLU A 275 14.10 -9.25 9.65
CA GLU A 275 15.00 -9.92 10.60
C GLU A 275 16.43 -10.07 10.05
N GLY A 276 16.60 -10.05 8.74
CA GLY A 276 17.91 -10.10 8.08
C GLY A 276 18.35 -11.52 7.73
N GLU A 277 17.41 -12.46 7.59
CA GLU A 277 17.67 -13.86 7.23
C GLU A 277 17.72 -14.09 5.71
N MET A 278 17.52 -13.05 4.90
CA MET A 278 17.74 -13.10 3.46
C MET A 278 19.22 -12.82 3.16
N GLY A 279 20.04 -13.87 3.17
CA GLY A 279 21.44 -13.91 2.79
C GLY A 279 21.66 -14.77 1.56
#